data_78976ee1243c5199a6969c9acdef9eb9
#
_entry.id   78976ee1243c5199a6969c9acdef9eb9
#
_cell.length_a   1.000
_cell.length_b   1.000
_cell.length_c   1.000
_cell.angle_alpha   90.00
_cell.angle_beta   90.00
_cell.angle_gamma   90.00
#
_symmetry.space_group_name_H-M   'P 1'
#
loop_
_entity.id
_entity.type
_entity.pdbx_description
1 polymer ?
#
loop_
_entity_poly.entity_id
_entity_poly.type
_entity_poly.pdbx_seq_one_letter_code
_entity_poly.pdbx_strand_id
1 'polypeptide(L)'
;FFNINDRKPWVENEEGLLGLAFHPKFKSNQKFYVYYSQQDPKRSVVSEFTVSKVDENKADMKSERVLLEFPQPYWNHNGGVMTFGKEGKLFISSGDGGKANDPHNNSQNLNNLLGKILRIDVDNKTGTLEYGIPSDNPFVDRKDTTRKEIWAYGLRNVWRMSIDRKTGELWAADVGQNKWEEVNIITKPKQPKPLNDDEILSLKHK
;
A
#
# COMPACT_ATOMS: atom_id res chain seq x y z
N PHE A 1 -14.89 -16.42 -10.69
CA PHE A 1 -15.40 -15.09 -10.32
C PHE A 1 -14.57 -13.97 -10.94
N PHE A 2 -13.25 -13.96 -10.77
CA PHE A 2 -12.33 -12.91 -11.19
C PHE A 2 -11.12 -13.48 -11.93
N ASN A 3 -10.76 -12.89 -13.08
CA ASN A 3 -9.62 -13.31 -13.88
C ASN A 3 -8.89 -12.08 -14.44
N ILE A 4 -7.60 -11.96 -14.11
CA ILE A 4 -6.74 -10.84 -14.53
C ILE A 4 -5.78 -11.19 -15.67
N ASN A 5 -5.93 -12.33 -16.34
CA ASN A 5 -5.00 -12.73 -17.39
C ASN A 5 -4.83 -11.69 -18.49
N ASP A 6 -5.89 -10.94 -18.81
CA ASP A 6 -5.85 -9.87 -19.80
C ASP A 6 -4.98 -8.66 -19.38
N ARG A 7 -4.63 -8.56 -18.09
CA ARG A 7 -3.78 -7.50 -17.54
C ARG A 7 -2.30 -7.86 -17.57
N LYS A 8 -1.94 -8.95 -18.25
CA LYS A 8 -0.56 -9.46 -18.30
C LYS A 8 0.06 -9.56 -16.91
N PRO A 9 -0.56 -10.29 -15.97
CA PRO A 9 0.01 -10.47 -14.66
C PRO A 9 1.37 -11.15 -14.82
N TRP A 10 2.35 -10.67 -14.06
CA TRP A 10 3.59 -11.42 -13.91
C TRP A 10 3.45 -12.36 -12.72
N VAL A 11 3.90 -13.59 -12.88
CA VAL A 11 3.77 -14.63 -11.86
C VAL A 11 5.13 -15.28 -11.66
N GLU A 12 5.80 -14.88 -10.60
CA GLU A 12 6.95 -15.56 -10.03
C GLU A 12 6.69 -15.79 -8.53
N ASN A 13 7.69 -16.17 -7.73
CA ASN A 13 7.51 -16.61 -6.35
C ASN A 13 6.62 -15.71 -5.48
N GLU A 14 6.82 -14.37 -5.54
CA GLU A 14 6.05 -13.41 -4.76
C GLU A 14 5.19 -12.50 -5.64
N GLU A 15 5.03 -12.82 -6.91
CA GLU A 15 4.26 -12.04 -7.88
C GLU A 15 2.94 -12.75 -8.24
N GLY A 16 2.00 -12.02 -8.83
CA GLY A 16 0.69 -12.52 -9.23
C GLY A 16 -0.46 -11.70 -8.65
N LEU A 17 -1.58 -12.34 -8.34
CA LEU A 17 -2.71 -11.75 -7.61
C LEU A 17 -2.45 -11.88 -6.10
N LEU A 18 -2.05 -10.79 -5.46
CA LEU A 18 -1.47 -10.80 -4.12
C LEU A 18 -2.46 -10.41 -3.03
N GLY A 19 -3.44 -9.58 -3.34
CA GLY A 19 -4.37 -9.09 -2.35
C GLY A 19 -5.80 -8.92 -2.85
N LEU A 20 -6.73 -9.09 -1.92
CA LEU A 20 -8.17 -8.88 -2.12
C LEU A 20 -8.75 -8.22 -0.87
N ALA A 21 -9.52 -7.17 -1.04
CA ALA A 21 -10.31 -6.55 0.03
C ALA A 21 -11.71 -6.18 -0.48
N PHE A 22 -12.74 -6.45 0.28
CA PHE A 22 -14.08 -5.98 -0.03
C PHE A 22 -14.33 -4.61 0.61
N HIS A 23 -15.02 -3.74 -0.10
CA HIS A 23 -15.45 -2.46 0.45
C HIS A 23 -16.30 -2.66 1.72
N PRO A 24 -16.19 -1.82 2.76
CA PRO A 24 -17.02 -1.95 3.96
C PRO A 24 -18.53 -1.97 3.68
N LYS A 25 -18.96 -1.29 2.61
CA LYS A 25 -20.35 -1.28 2.13
C LYS A 25 -20.55 -2.22 0.93
N PHE A 26 -19.82 -3.33 0.83
CA PHE A 26 -19.87 -4.25 -0.30
C PHE A 26 -21.30 -4.71 -0.64
N LYS A 27 -22.10 -5.01 0.36
CA LYS A 27 -23.50 -5.42 0.14
C LYS A 27 -24.33 -4.42 -0.69
N SER A 28 -24.01 -3.12 -0.59
CA SER A 28 -24.74 -2.07 -1.31
C SER A 28 -24.04 -1.58 -2.57
N ASN A 29 -22.71 -1.56 -2.61
CA ASN A 29 -21.96 -0.97 -3.72
C ASN A 29 -21.26 -2.02 -4.61
N GLN A 30 -21.17 -3.27 -4.14
CA GLN A 30 -20.56 -4.39 -4.86
C GLN A 30 -19.09 -4.18 -5.25
N LYS A 31 -18.39 -3.27 -4.58
CA LYS A 31 -16.99 -2.92 -4.86
C LYS A 31 -16.02 -3.81 -4.12
N PHE A 32 -14.96 -4.21 -4.79
CA PHE A 32 -13.82 -4.90 -4.20
C PHE A 32 -12.51 -4.39 -4.82
N TYR A 33 -11.42 -4.62 -4.11
CA TYR A 33 -10.09 -4.13 -4.45
C TYR A 33 -9.15 -5.29 -4.59
N VAL A 34 -8.27 -5.21 -5.58
CA VAL A 34 -7.25 -6.22 -5.84
C VAL A 34 -5.88 -5.56 -5.93
N TYR A 35 -4.88 -6.26 -5.43
CA TYR A 35 -3.48 -5.93 -5.60
C TYR A 35 -2.83 -7.03 -6.44
N TYR A 36 -2.17 -6.65 -7.52
CA TYR A 36 -1.53 -7.61 -8.42
C TYR A 36 -0.26 -7.03 -9.03
N SER A 37 0.65 -7.91 -9.42
CA SER A 37 1.83 -7.55 -10.21
C SER A 37 1.52 -7.59 -11.70
N GLN A 38 2.07 -6.65 -12.47
CA GLN A 38 1.89 -6.52 -13.90
C GLN A 38 3.22 -6.29 -14.60
N GLN A 39 3.34 -6.81 -15.83
CA GLN A 39 4.48 -6.63 -16.73
C GLN A 39 4.27 -5.46 -17.70
N ASP A 40 5.39 -5.10 -18.34
CA ASP A 40 5.49 -4.18 -19.46
C ASP A 40 4.96 -2.76 -19.15
N PRO A 41 5.56 -2.04 -18.21
CA PRO A 41 6.72 -2.37 -17.37
C PRO A 41 6.32 -3.11 -16.09
N LYS A 42 7.29 -3.80 -15.44
CA LYS A 42 7.09 -4.48 -14.14
C LYS A 42 6.68 -3.47 -13.08
N ARG A 43 5.51 -3.70 -12.46
CA ARG A 43 4.93 -2.83 -11.43
C ARG A 43 3.92 -3.54 -10.56
N SER A 44 3.65 -2.97 -9.42
CA SER A 44 2.51 -3.29 -8.58
C SER A 44 1.33 -2.41 -8.95
N VAL A 45 0.14 -2.99 -8.99
CA VAL A 45 -1.12 -2.31 -9.33
C VAL A 45 -2.16 -2.58 -8.25
N VAL A 46 -2.87 -1.54 -7.83
CA VAL A 46 -4.05 -1.63 -6.96
C VAL A 46 -5.24 -1.10 -7.73
N SER A 47 -6.23 -1.94 -7.95
CA SER A 47 -7.43 -1.58 -8.70
C SER A 47 -8.72 -1.87 -7.94
N GLU A 48 -9.72 -1.01 -8.14
CA GLU A 48 -11.12 -1.25 -7.77
C GLU A 48 -11.84 -1.95 -8.91
N PHE A 49 -12.69 -2.90 -8.57
CA PHE A 49 -13.65 -3.55 -9.47
C PHE A 49 -15.03 -3.62 -8.83
N THR A 50 -16.05 -3.92 -9.63
CA THR A 50 -17.39 -4.22 -9.15
C THR A 50 -17.81 -5.63 -9.55
N VAL A 51 -18.77 -6.19 -8.81
CA VAL A 51 -19.48 -7.39 -9.25
C VAL A 51 -20.34 -7.07 -10.46
N SER A 52 -20.48 -8.02 -11.38
CA SER A 52 -21.34 -7.90 -12.55
C SER A 52 -22.80 -7.71 -12.16
N LYS A 53 -23.48 -6.79 -12.83
CA LYS A 53 -24.92 -6.53 -12.63
C LYS A 53 -25.83 -7.64 -13.17
N VAL A 54 -25.28 -8.51 -14.04
CA VAL A 54 -26.05 -9.57 -14.70
C VAL A 54 -25.74 -10.97 -14.17
N ASP A 55 -24.63 -11.13 -13.46
CA ASP A 55 -24.21 -12.40 -12.86
C ASP A 55 -23.39 -12.12 -11.58
N GLU A 56 -24.00 -12.32 -10.43
CA GLU A 56 -23.36 -12.07 -9.13
C GLU A 56 -22.14 -12.96 -8.84
N ASN A 57 -21.97 -14.03 -9.60
CA ASN A 57 -20.82 -14.93 -9.51
C ASN A 57 -19.66 -14.51 -10.41
N LYS A 58 -19.73 -13.32 -11.01
CA LYS A 58 -18.68 -12.79 -11.88
C LYS A 58 -18.34 -11.33 -11.52
N ALA A 59 -17.08 -11.00 -11.66
CA ALA A 59 -16.63 -9.63 -11.66
C ALA A 59 -16.94 -8.95 -13.01
N ASP A 60 -17.27 -7.67 -12.97
CA ASP A 60 -17.27 -6.83 -14.18
C ASP A 60 -15.85 -6.36 -14.47
N MET A 61 -15.18 -7.04 -15.39
CA MET A 61 -13.80 -6.74 -15.76
C MET A 61 -13.63 -5.38 -16.47
N LYS A 62 -14.73 -4.78 -16.95
CA LYS A 62 -14.73 -3.45 -17.57
C LYS A 62 -14.88 -2.32 -16.54
N SER A 63 -15.24 -2.65 -15.30
CA SER A 63 -15.42 -1.69 -14.22
C SER A 63 -14.10 -1.26 -13.57
N GLU A 64 -12.97 -1.75 -14.06
CA GLU A 64 -11.66 -1.47 -13.45
C GLU A 64 -11.40 0.03 -13.33
N ARG A 65 -11.04 0.43 -12.11
CA ARG A 65 -10.51 1.75 -11.80
C ARG A 65 -9.15 1.54 -11.12
N VAL A 66 -8.07 1.84 -11.84
CA VAL A 66 -6.72 1.79 -11.29
C VAL A 66 -6.56 2.92 -10.27
N LEU A 67 -6.26 2.57 -9.03
CA LEU A 67 -6.06 3.51 -7.94
C LEU A 67 -4.59 3.88 -7.80
N LEU A 68 -3.74 2.89 -7.68
CA LEU A 68 -2.30 3.05 -7.51
C LEU A 68 -1.56 2.14 -8.46
N GLU A 69 -0.48 2.64 -9.03
CA GLU A 69 0.54 1.84 -9.67
C GLU A 69 1.92 2.42 -9.37
N PHE A 70 2.89 1.55 -9.17
CA PHE A 70 4.27 1.95 -8.89
C PHE A 70 5.27 0.88 -9.34
N PRO A 71 6.46 1.29 -9.79
CA PRO A 71 7.49 0.37 -10.26
C PRO A 71 7.87 -0.66 -9.19
N GLN A 72 8.09 -1.90 -9.62
CA GLN A 72 8.57 -3.00 -8.79
C GLN A 72 9.94 -3.46 -9.34
N PRO A 73 11.06 -3.12 -8.66
CA PRO A 73 12.39 -3.36 -9.22
C PRO A 73 12.77 -4.83 -9.34
N TYR A 74 12.33 -5.67 -8.39
CA TYR A 74 12.65 -7.10 -8.34
C TYR A 74 11.38 -7.94 -8.23
N TRP A 75 11.53 -9.26 -8.32
CA TRP A 75 10.44 -10.23 -8.26
C TRP A 75 9.92 -10.50 -6.84
N ASN A 76 10.65 -10.09 -5.83
CA ASN A 76 10.33 -10.35 -4.42
C ASN A 76 10.07 -9.05 -3.63
N HIS A 77 9.59 -9.20 -2.40
CA HIS A 77 9.15 -8.13 -1.51
C HIS A 77 8.07 -7.23 -2.17
N ASN A 78 7.02 -7.88 -2.65
CA ASN A 78 5.92 -7.19 -3.30
C ASN A 78 4.87 -6.65 -2.30
N GLY A 79 4.81 -7.21 -1.08
CA GLY A 79 3.75 -6.90 -0.14
C GLY A 79 2.40 -7.38 -0.67
N GLY A 80 1.41 -6.47 -0.74
CA GLY A 80 0.14 -6.70 -1.43
C GLY A 80 -1.06 -6.94 -0.52
N VAL A 81 -0.88 -7.10 0.79
CA VAL A 81 -2.03 -7.24 1.68
C VAL A 81 -2.77 -5.90 1.83
N MET A 82 -4.10 -6.00 1.85
CA MET A 82 -4.99 -4.85 1.99
C MET A 82 -6.03 -5.09 3.08
N THR A 83 -6.39 -4.06 3.83
CA THR A 83 -7.45 -4.10 4.84
C THR A 83 -8.09 -2.73 5.02
N PHE A 84 -9.38 -2.71 5.35
CA PHE A 84 -10.08 -1.47 5.69
C PHE A 84 -10.01 -1.20 7.19
N GLY A 85 -9.64 0.04 7.55
CA GLY A 85 -9.78 0.55 8.90
C GLY A 85 -11.25 0.80 9.29
N LYS A 86 -11.49 1.04 10.58
CA LYS A 86 -12.84 1.32 11.10
C LYS A 86 -13.47 2.58 10.47
N GLU A 87 -12.64 3.52 10.06
CA GLU A 87 -13.00 4.78 9.41
C GLU A 87 -13.27 4.62 7.89
N GLY A 88 -13.21 3.38 7.37
CA GLY A 88 -13.47 3.08 5.96
C GLY A 88 -12.35 3.45 5.01
N LYS A 89 -11.13 3.73 5.51
CA LYS A 89 -9.96 3.98 4.67
C LYS A 89 -9.23 2.67 4.38
N LEU A 90 -8.69 2.54 3.17
CA LEU A 90 -7.97 1.36 2.74
C LEU A 90 -6.49 1.47 3.11
N PHE A 91 -6.01 0.53 3.91
CA PHE A 91 -4.59 0.30 4.15
C PHE A 91 -4.05 -0.72 3.17
N ILE A 92 -2.86 -0.44 2.62
CA ILE A 92 -2.21 -1.24 1.59
C ILE A 92 -0.75 -1.40 1.97
N SER A 93 -0.25 -2.64 2.04
CA SER A 93 1.18 -2.86 2.22
C SER A 93 1.92 -2.92 0.88
N SER A 94 3.11 -2.37 0.84
CA SER A 94 4.09 -2.57 -0.22
C SER A 94 5.40 -3.03 0.39
N GLY A 95 6.07 -3.98 -0.22
CA GLY A 95 7.44 -4.33 0.14
C GLY A 95 8.45 -3.28 -0.35
N ASP A 96 9.70 -3.39 0.08
CA ASP A 96 10.80 -2.48 -0.29
C ASP A 96 11.23 -2.61 -1.77
N GLY A 97 10.57 -3.50 -2.51
CA GLY A 97 10.82 -3.75 -3.92
C GLY A 97 11.85 -4.83 -4.19
N GLY A 98 12.37 -5.47 -3.15
CA GLY A 98 13.14 -6.70 -3.27
C GLY A 98 14.64 -6.55 -3.19
N LYS A 99 15.28 -7.72 -3.32
CA LYS A 99 16.68 -8.01 -3.08
C LYS A 99 17.08 -7.85 -1.61
N ALA A 100 18.19 -8.47 -1.21
CA ALA A 100 18.68 -8.40 0.15
C ALA A 100 19.12 -6.97 0.52
N ASN A 101 18.83 -6.55 1.76
CA ASN A 101 19.30 -5.30 2.37
C ASN A 101 18.78 -4.01 1.71
N ASP A 102 17.64 -4.04 1.05
CA ASP A 102 17.03 -2.85 0.40
C ASP A 102 18.07 -1.98 -0.33
N PRO A 103 18.67 -2.46 -1.43
CA PRO A 103 19.83 -1.83 -2.05
C PRO A 103 19.54 -0.44 -2.61
N HIS A 104 18.27 -0.06 -2.74
CA HIS A 104 17.83 1.24 -3.22
C HIS A 104 17.36 2.17 -2.09
N ASN A 105 17.45 1.69 -0.84
CA ASN A 105 16.94 2.42 0.34
C ASN A 105 15.48 2.88 0.18
N ASN A 106 14.67 2.03 -0.48
CA ASN A 106 13.28 2.34 -0.78
C ASN A 106 12.45 2.48 0.49
N SER A 107 12.66 1.62 1.49
CA SER A 107 11.87 1.61 2.72
C SER A 107 11.97 2.93 3.50
N GLN A 108 13.11 3.64 3.42
CA GLN A 108 13.33 4.93 4.06
C GLN A 108 13.02 6.14 3.15
N ASN A 109 12.89 5.92 1.84
CA ASN A 109 12.63 7.00 0.89
C ASN A 109 11.14 7.37 0.85
N LEU A 110 10.80 8.54 1.38
CA LEU A 110 9.41 9.04 1.43
C LEU A 110 8.88 9.54 0.07
N ASN A 111 9.69 9.58 -0.97
CA ASN A 111 9.28 10.03 -2.31
C ASN A 111 8.74 8.89 -3.19
N ASN A 112 8.78 7.66 -2.72
CA ASN A 112 8.22 6.49 -3.40
C ASN A 112 7.26 5.73 -2.48
N LEU A 113 6.60 4.70 -3.04
CA LEU A 113 5.57 3.91 -2.34
C LEU A 113 6.08 2.53 -1.88
N LEU A 114 7.36 2.21 -2.04
CA LEU A 114 7.95 0.94 -1.67
C LEU A 114 8.39 0.90 -0.20
N GLY A 115 8.24 -0.25 0.47
CA GLY A 115 8.56 -0.43 1.89
C GLY A 115 7.65 0.36 2.84
N LYS A 116 6.36 0.40 2.52
CA LYS A 116 5.36 1.26 3.18
C LYS A 116 4.11 0.50 3.59
N ILE A 117 3.39 1.08 4.52
CA ILE A 117 1.94 0.94 4.58
C ILE A 117 1.34 2.26 4.10
N LEU A 118 0.52 2.19 3.08
CA LEU A 118 -0.20 3.31 2.49
C LEU A 118 -1.63 3.36 3.05
N ARG A 119 -2.22 4.55 3.11
CA ARG A 119 -3.61 4.73 3.52
C ARG A 119 -4.28 5.72 2.58
N ILE A 120 -5.35 5.27 1.92
CA ILE A 120 -6.10 6.04 0.93
C ILE A 120 -7.60 6.01 1.20
N ASP A 121 -8.31 6.99 0.65
CA ASP A 121 -9.76 7.09 0.65
C ASP A 121 -10.29 6.67 -0.72
N VAL A 122 -10.92 5.51 -0.80
CA VAL A 122 -11.43 4.96 -2.07
C VAL A 122 -12.76 5.58 -2.53
N ASP A 123 -13.46 6.28 -1.61
CA ASP A 123 -14.75 6.90 -1.88
C ASP A 123 -14.64 8.33 -2.41
N ASN A 124 -13.50 8.99 -2.21
CA ASN A 124 -13.26 10.37 -2.62
C ASN A 124 -12.04 10.45 -3.54
N LYS A 125 -11.83 11.62 -4.14
CA LYS A 125 -10.68 11.93 -4.98
C LYS A 125 -9.96 13.17 -4.46
N THR A 126 -8.65 13.23 -4.66
CA THR A 126 -7.83 14.41 -4.36
C THR A 126 -7.11 14.86 -5.63
N GLY A 127 -7.45 16.04 -6.13
CA GLY A 127 -6.89 16.55 -7.38
C GLY A 127 -7.13 15.59 -8.55
N THR A 128 -6.05 15.17 -9.20
CA THR A 128 -6.08 14.24 -10.34
C THR A 128 -6.00 12.76 -9.94
N LEU A 129 -5.88 12.46 -8.64
CA LEU A 129 -5.79 11.08 -8.16
C LEU A 129 -7.16 10.38 -8.24
N GLU A 130 -7.15 9.09 -8.55
CA GLU A 130 -8.35 8.26 -8.55
C GLU A 130 -8.83 7.87 -7.14
N TYR A 131 -8.20 8.40 -6.10
CA TYR A 131 -8.51 8.22 -4.68
C TYR A 131 -8.29 9.53 -3.92
N GLY A 132 -8.80 9.59 -2.70
CA GLY A 132 -8.56 10.69 -1.77
C GLY A 132 -7.36 10.45 -0.86
N ILE A 133 -6.70 11.53 -0.48
CA ILE A 133 -5.71 11.52 0.59
C ILE A 133 -6.43 11.89 1.89
N PRO A 134 -6.50 11.00 2.90
CA PRO A 134 -7.08 11.35 4.20
C PRO A 134 -6.35 12.53 4.84
N SER A 135 -7.11 13.50 5.35
CA SER A 135 -6.56 14.75 5.93
C SER A 135 -5.73 14.53 7.18
N ASP A 136 -5.87 13.36 7.81
CA ASP A 136 -5.12 12.95 8.98
C ASP A 136 -3.96 12.02 8.67
N ASN A 137 -3.60 11.81 7.39
CA ASN A 137 -2.37 11.10 7.04
C ASN A 137 -1.14 11.83 7.57
N PRO A 138 -0.07 11.10 7.98
CA PRO A 138 1.07 11.70 8.67
C PRO A 138 1.79 12.80 7.88
N PHE A 139 1.78 12.70 6.55
CA PHE A 139 2.57 13.57 5.67
C PHE A 139 1.71 14.48 4.79
N VAL A 140 0.41 14.64 5.09
CA VAL A 140 -0.52 15.40 4.24
C VAL A 140 -0.10 16.86 4.07
N ASP A 141 0.45 17.49 5.11
CA ASP A 141 0.84 18.89 5.13
C ASP A 141 2.24 19.17 4.54
N ARG A 142 2.99 18.12 4.17
CA ARG A 142 4.30 18.28 3.57
C ARG A 142 4.18 18.95 2.20
N LYS A 143 5.02 19.97 1.94
CA LYS A 143 5.05 20.73 0.68
C LYS A 143 6.10 20.25 -0.32
N ASP A 144 6.93 19.30 0.11
CA ASP A 144 7.96 18.66 -0.71
C ASP A 144 7.37 17.45 -1.51
N THR A 145 8.26 16.66 -2.10
CA THR A 145 7.92 15.48 -2.90
C THR A 145 7.46 14.25 -2.10
N THR A 146 7.36 14.37 -0.77
CA THR A 146 6.88 13.28 0.11
C THR A 146 5.51 12.80 -0.31
N ARG A 147 5.37 11.48 -0.46
CA ARG A 147 4.10 10.83 -0.83
C ARG A 147 3.10 10.91 0.33
N LYS A 148 1.93 11.46 0.05
CA LYS A 148 0.88 11.75 1.05
C LYS A 148 0.08 10.52 1.44
N GLU A 149 0.16 9.47 0.65
CA GLU A 149 -0.45 8.15 0.89
C GLU A 149 0.20 7.42 2.05
N ILE A 150 1.44 7.76 2.39
CA ILE A 150 2.23 7.03 3.40
C ILE A 150 1.60 7.16 4.78
N TRP A 151 1.28 6.00 5.38
CA TRP A 151 0.87 5.87 6.77
C TRP A 151 2.03 5.44 7.66
N ALA A 152 2.81 4.45 7.23
CA ALA A 152 4.05 4.00 7.87
C ALA A 152 5.11 3.67 6.82
N TYR A 153 6.38 3.72 7.21
CA TYR A 153 7.52 3.47 6.34
C TYR A 153 8.63 2.73 7.09
N GLY A 154 9.67 2.31 6.39
CA GLY A 154 10.78 1.56 6.97
C GLY A 154 10.50 0.06 7.10
N LEU A 155 9.55 -0.44 6.32
CA LEU A 155 9.14 -1.84 6.31
C LEU A 155 9.85 -2.60 5.19
N ARG A 156 10.09 -3.89 5.40
CA ARG A 156 10.74 -4.73 4.42
C ARG A 156 9.74 -5.39 3.47
N ASN A 157 8.86 -6.24 3.99
CA ASN A 157 7.89 -6.98 3.19
C ASN A 157 6.72 -7.43 4.06
N VAL A 158 5.78 -6.55 4.32
CA VAL A 158 4.62 -6.85 5.14
C VAL A 158 3.75 -7.87 4.44
N TRP A 159 3.79 -9.11 4.94
CA TRP A 159 3.10 -10.25 4.36
C TRP A 159 1.64 -10.37 4.80
N ARG A 160 1.34 -9.92 6.02
CA ARG A 160 -0.02 -9.91 6.56
C ARG A 160 -0.27 -8.65 7.38
N MET A 161 -1.51 -8.16 7.29
CA MET A 161 -2.03 -7.10 8.16
C MET A 161 -3.40 -7.49 8.68
N SER A 162 -3.73 -7.01 9.87
CA SER A 162 -5.05 -7.15 10.46
C SER A 162 -5.36 -5.94 11.34
N ILE A 163 -6.64 -5.57 11.37
CA ILE A 163 -7.14 -4.54 12.30
C ILE A 163 -7.74 -5.24 13.51
N ASP A 164 -7.26 -4.91 14.68
CA ASP A 164 -7.95 -5.29 15.94
C ASP A 164 -9.33 -4.64 15.95
N ARG A 165 -10.36 -5.46 15.96
CA ARG A 165 -11.75 -4.97 15.90
C ARG A 165 -12.16 -4.19 17.17
N LYS A 166 -11.53 -4.46 18.31
CA LYS A 166 -11.83 -3.79 19.58
C LYS A 166 -11.12 -2.45 19.65
N THR A 167 -9.80 -2.43 19.46
CA THR A 167 -8.97 -1.23 19.61
C THR A 167 -8.92 -0.37 18.35
N GLY A 168 -8.97 -0.99 17.17
CA GLY A 168 -8.74 -0.34 15.86
C GLY A 168 -7.28 -0.28 15.49
N GLU A 169 -6.39 -0.88 16.28
CA GLU A 169 -4.97 -0.94 15.99
C GLU A 169 -4.68 -1.79 14.75
N LEU A 170 -3.78 -1.31 13.92
CA LEU A 170 -3.28 -2.03 12.75
C LEU A 170 -2.06 -2.85 13.18
N TRP A 171 -2.15 -4.15 13.01
CA TRP A 171 -1.08 -5.10 13.23
C TRP A 171 -0.50 -5.54 11.88
N ALA A 172 0.83 -5.59 11.77
CA ALA A 172 1.52 -6.00 10.57
C ALA A 172 2.61 -7.04 10.89
N ALA A 173 2.63 -8.12 10.12
CA ALA A 173 3.69 -9.11 10.14
C ALA A 173 4.65 -8.80 8.98
N ASP A 174 5.85 -8.35 9.31
CA ASP A 174 6.90 -7.97 8.37
C ASP A 174 7.98 -9.06 8.30
N VAL A 175 8.19 -9.59 7.09
CA VAL A 175 9.12 -10.69 6.86
C VAL A 175 10.54 -10.19 6.98
N GLY A 176 11.28 -10.76 7.92
CA GLY A 176 12.68 -10.46 8.15
C GLY A 176 13.61 -11.04 7.09
N GLN A 177 14.89 -10.68 7.15
CA GLN A 177 15.83 -11.16 6.13
C GLN A 177 16.46 -12.51 6.46
N ASN A 178 16.95 -12.70 7.69
CA ASN A 178 17.75 -13.91 8.04
C ASN A 178 17.44 -14.49 9.41
N LYS A 179 17.18 -13.67 10.43
CA LYS A 179 17.15 -14.10 11.83
C LYS A 179 15.83 -13.84 12.53
N TRP A 180 15.16 -12.75 12.17
CA TRP A 180 14.01 -12.25 12.91
C TRP A 180 12.85 -12.03 11.98
N GLU A 181 11.69 -12.48 12.41
CA GLU A 181 10.39 -12.09 11.85
C GLU A 181 9.77 -11.08 12.82
N GLU A 182 9.08 -10.09 12.30
CA GLU A 182 8.55 -9.01 13.11
C GLU A 182 7.02 -8.97 13.06
N VAL A 183 6.42 -8.74 14.24
CA VAL A 183 4.99 -8.42 14.35
C VAL A 183 4.89 -7.06 15.03
N ASN A 184 4.41 -6.09 14.32
CA ASN A 184 4.40 -4.69 14.72
C ASN A 184 2.98 -4.16 14.91
N ILE A 185 2.77 -3.35 15.94
CA ILE A 185 1.60 -2.45 16.00
C ILE A 185 1.98 -1.20 15.23
N ILE A 186 1.27 -0.94 14.15
CA ILE A 186 1.54 0.19 13.27
C ILE A 186 0.83 1.43 13.80
N THR A 187 1.59 2.29 14.42
CA THR A 187 1.11 3.58 14.89
C THR A 187 1.40 4.68 13.89
N LYS A 188 0.58 5.73 13.87
CA LYS A 188 0.84 6.93 13.08
C LYS A 188 2.22 7.49 13.48
N PRO A 189 3.18 7.63 12.55
CA PRO A 189 4.47 8.22 12.87
C PRO A 189 4.27 9.65 13.37
N LYS A 190 4.94 10.00 14.46
CA LYS A 190 5.05 11.40 14.89
C LYS A 190 5.76 12.13 13.77
N GLN A 191 5.21 13.22 13.26
CA GLN A 191 5.94 14.07 12.34
C GLN A 191 7.26 14.48 13.04
N PRO A 192 8.42 14.28 12.41
CA PRO A 192 9.64 14.88 12.95
C PRO A 192 9.37 16.38 13.06
N LYS A 193 9.62 16.95 14.23
CA LYS A 193 9.70 18.41 14.35
C LYS A 193 10.65 18.89 13.26
N PRO A 194 10.34 19.96 12.51
CA PRO A 194 11.33 20.56 11.64
C PRO A 194 12.59 20.77 12.49
N LEU A 195 13.70 20.17 12.08
CA LEU A 195 14.98 20.39 12.72
C LEU A 195 15.26 21.89 12.62
N ASN A 196 15.57 22.52 13.74
CA ASN A 196 16.07 23.89 13.70
C ASN A 196 17.49 23.90 13.10
N ASP A 197 17.98 25.08 12.73
CA ASP A 197 19.27 25.22 12.04
C ASP A 197 20.44 24.64 12.86
N ASP A 198 20.38 24.66 14.20
CA ASP A 198 21.40 24.11 15.09
C ASP A 198 21.38 22.57 15.08
N GLU A 199 20.21 21.96 15.02
CA GLU A 199 20.07 20.50 14.90
C GLU A 199 20.54 20.00 13.54
N ILE A 200 20.31 20.77 12.46
CA ILE A 200 20.82 20.47 11.10
C ILE A 200 22.38 20.58 11.08
N LEU A 201 22.95 21.57 11.74
CA LEU A 201 24.39 21.71 11.85
C LEU A 201 25.03 20.55 12.63
N SER A 202 24.39 20.07 13.70
CA SER A 202 24.91 18.97 14.52
C SER A 202 24.93 17.63 13.76
N LEU A 203 24.09 17.43 12.74
CA LEU A 203 24.07 16.25 11.89
C LEU A 203 25.16 16.25 10.81
N LYS A 204 25.67 17.42 10.43
CA LYS A 204 26.75 17.55 9.42
C LYS A 204 28.15 17.29 9.99
N HIS A 205 28.29 17.16 11.30
CA HIS A 205 29.56 16.97 12.00
C HIS A 205 29.70 15.61 12.70
N LYS A 206 28.83 14.65 12.37
CA LYS A 206 28.94 13.23 12.73
C LYS A 206 29.15 12.40 11.46
#